data_2fe3ed812c19ac83dc7aa25145134b73
#
_entry.id   2fe3ed812c19ac83dc7aa25145134b73
#
_cell.length_a   1.000
_cell.length_b   1.000
_cell.length_c   1.000
_cell.angle_alpha   90.00
_cell.angle_beta   90.00
_cell.angle_gamma   90.00
#
_symmetry.space_group_name_H-M   'P 1'
#
loop_
_entity.id
_entity.type
_entity.pdbx_description
1 polymer ?
#
loop_
_entity_poly.entity_id
_entity_poly.type
_entity_poly.pdbx_seq_one_letter_code
_entity_poly.pdbx_strand_id
1 'polypeptide(L)'
;MTIKKQLFFIFLLLTALINSQSLWAQEGLSSDELFQEARKAAFDKKDYMLATELSKRALTTSPDYSDIRIFLGRIYTWWDKPDSARECFKKVLSQFPDNEDASSAYADLEYWNGHLESSLVICEKALAFHPLSEVLLLKKAKSLIELKRYEEANNDLIGLLKTDPKNAQARSLLEKVKDQAAKNKISISYDLATFNKQFDDPWHIMSLDYSRSTKAGSFIGRVNYASRFKTDALQFEVDAYPRISKTFYSYVNAGISNKSGVFPQYRAGFSLYANLQKSFEAEAGFRYLWFTGDTWIYTASVGKYFKNYWFNFRTYLTPATETISNSYTFTTRYYFKETNYFGVGLGTGISPDESTNNIQLHNLYNLKSYHISADYRTTFKTFNTIVLGFSLSQHEYLPKVTGNEYIFSIGYQRRF
;
A
#
# COMPACT_ATOMS: atom_id res chain seq x y z
N MET A 1 39.96 -83.00 1.00
CA MET A 1 38.53 -82.48 1.02
C MET A 1 38.26 -81.44 2.08
N THR A 2 39.24 -80.53 2.33
CA THR A 2 39.18 -79.60 3.48
C THR A 2 39.22 -78.15 3.12
N ILE A 3 39.85 -77.73 2.04
CA ILE A 3 39.99 -76.32 1.67
C ILE A 3 38.69 -75.76 0.98
N LYS A 4 38.00 -76.50 0.16
CA LYS A 4 36.78 -76.10 -0.48
C LYS A 4 35.60 -75.86 0.51
N LYS A 5 35.54 -76.60 1.59
CA LYS A 5 34.52 -76.42 2.65
C LYS A 5 34.81 -75.14 3.49
N GLN A 6 36.05 -74.87 3.76
CA GLN A 6 36.42 -73.64 4.51
C GLN A 6 36.16 -72.38 3.69
N LEU A 7 36.46 -72.35 2.40
CA LEU A 7 36.13 -71.25 1.49
C LEU A 7 34.64 -71.03 1.36
N PHE A 8 33.83 -72.10 1.32
CA PHE A 8 32.38 -72.00 1.29
C PHE A 8 31.79 -71.41 2.58
N PHE A 9 32.36 -71.79 3.75
CA PHE A 9 31.94 -71.25 5.05
C PHE A 9 32.34 -69.78 5.21
N ILE A 10 33.53 -69.38 4.72
CA ILE A 10 33.97 -67.97 4.73
C ILE A 10 33.10 -67.13 3.78
N PHE A 11 32.70 -67.67 2.61
CA PHE A 11 31.77 -66.99 1.69
C PHE A 11 30.37 -66.82 2.28
N LEU A 12 29.86 -67.85 3.03
CA LEU A 12 28.56 -67.79 3.71
C LEU A 12 28.62 -66.82 4.90
N LEU A 13 29.72 -66.69 5.61
CA LEU A 13 29.93 -65.71 6.68
C LEU A 13 30.07 -64.31 6.14
N LEU A 14 30.71 -64.08 4.99
CA LEU A 14 30.80 -62.81 4.31
C LEU A 14 29.45 -62.33 3.76
N THR A 15 28.63 -63.24 3.20
CA THR A 15 27.26 -62.89 2.75
C THR A 15 26.32 -62.64 3.91
N ALA A 16 26.48 -63.30 5.05
CA ALA A 16 25.73 -63.00 6.28
C ALA A 16 26.12 -61.64 6.88
N LEU A 17 27.45 -61.25 6.84
CA LEU A 17 27.92 -59.96 7.27
C LEU A 17 27.46 -58.79 6.35
N ILE A 18 27.37 -59.02 5.04
CA ILE A 18 26.85 -58.04 4.07
C ILE A 18 25.34 -57.85 4.25
N ASN A 19 24.58 -58.90 4.55
CA ASN A 19 23.15 -58.77 4.86
C ASN A 19 22.82 -58.20 6.22
N SER A 20 23.79 -58.24 7.21
CA SER A 20 23.57 -57.59 8.50
C SER A 20 23.81 -56.10 8.48
N GLN A 21 24.51 -55.54 7.48
CA GLN A 21 24.67 -54.09 7.33
C GLN A 21 23.44 -53.42 6.70
N SER A 22 22.55 -54.15 6.01
CA SER A 22 21.31 -53.60 5.49
C SER A 22 20.16 -53.54 6.51
N LEU A 23 20.35 -54.06 7.73
CA LEU A 23 19.35 -53.97 8.82
C LEU A 23 19.51 -52.75 9.73
N TRP A 24 20.56 -51.93 9.52
CA TRP A 24 20.79 -50.71 10.30
C TRP A 24 20.44 -49.43 9.51
N ALA A 25 19.93 -49.52 8.31
CA ALA A 25 19.62 -48.40 7.43
C ALA A 25 18.11 -48.08 7.33
N GLN A 26 17.33 -48.36 8.36
CA GLN A 26 15.98 -47.82 8.55
C GLN A 26 15.91 -47.07 9.89
N GLU A 27 16.88 -46.23 10.19
CA GLU A 27 16.62 -45.09 11.07
C GLU A 27 15.60 -44.21 10.34
N GLY A 28 14.35 -44.27 10.78
CA GLY A 28 13.31 -43.40 10.24
C GLY A 28 13.74 -41.97 10.42
N LEU A 29 13.43 -41.13 9.43
CA LEU A 29 13.72 -39.68 9.47
C LEU A 29 13.39 -39.10 10.84
N SER A 30 14.28 -38.30 11.39
CA SER A 30 14.07 -37.56 12.63
C SER A 30 12.88 -36.61 12.52
N SER A 31 12.33 -36.17 13.65
CA SER A 31 11.22 -35.22 13.67
C SER A 31 11.55 -33.93 12.90
N ASP A 32 12.80 -33.46 12.95
CA ASP A 32 13.24 -32.27 12.22
C ASP A 32 13.33 -32.51 10.71
N GLU A 33 13.83 -33.66 10.27
CA GLU A 33 13.88 -34.02 8.85
C GLU A 33 12.47 -34.19 8.28
N LEU A 34 11.58 -34.88 8.98
CA LEU A 34 10.16 -34.99 8.60
C LEU A 34 9.48 -33.63 8.54
N PHE A 35 9.83 -32.72 9.46
CA PHE A 35 9.33 -31.37 9.45
C PHE A 35 9.80 -30.56 8.23
N GLN A 36 11.09 -30.66 7.88
CA GLN A 36 11.62 -30.01 6.69
C GLN A 36 10.95 -30.54 5.40
N GLU A 37 10.77 -31.85 5.29
CA GLU A 37 10.06 -32.44 4.14
C GLU A 37 8.57 -32.02 4.11
N ALA A 38 7.89 -31.92 5.26
CA ALA A 38 6.55 -31.40 5.36
C ALA A 38 6.46 -29.94 4.87
N ARG A 39 7.43 -29.10 5.22
CA ARG A 39 7.51 -27.72 4.74
C ARG A 39 7.69 -27.65 3.22
N LYS A 40 8.59 -28.45 2.65
CA LYS A 40 8.77 -28.54 1.19
C LYS A 40 7.48 -29.01 0.49
N ALA A 41 6.80 -30.01 1.04
CA ALA A 41 5.53 -30.50 0.50
C ALA A 41 4.47 -29.37 0.49
N ALA A 42 4.34 -28.62 1.60
CA ALA A 42 3.34 -27.55 1.72
C ALA A 42 3.64 -26.33 0.86
N PHE A 43 4.89 -25.82 0.87
CA PHE A 43 5.23 -24.54 0.22
C PHE A 43 5.58 -24.67 -1.25
N ASP A 44 6.37 -25.70 -1.62
CA ASP A 44 6.88 -25.84 -2.97
C ASP A 44 5.89 -26.59 -3.87
N LYS A 45 5.26 -27.66 -3.33
CA LYS A 45 4.36 -28.52 -4.08
C LYS A 45 2.87 -28.25 -3.84
N LYS A 46 2.52 -27.53 -2.76
CA LYS A 46 1.15 -27.33 -2.25
C LYS A 46 0.43 -28.65 -1.98
N ASP A 47 1.18 -29.70 -1.67
CA ASP A 47 0.66 -31.00 -1.30
C ASP A 47 0.39 -31.04 0.21
N TYR A 48 -0.80 -30.55 0.58
CA TYR A 48 -1.22 -30.48 1.98
C TYR A 48 -1.50 -31.87 2.59
N MET A 49 -1.80 -32.88 1.77
CA MET A 49 -2.00 -34.24 2.23
C MET A 49 -0.67 -34.83 2.72
N LEU A 50 0.36 -34.79 1.88
CA LEU A 50 1.69 -35.27 2.22
C LEU A 50 2.29 -34.46 3.39
N ALA A 51 2.14 -33.13 3.36
CA ALA A 51 2.62 -32.28 4.45
C ALA A 51 1.97 -32.62 5.80
N THR A 52 0.67 -32.94 5.80
CA THR A 52 -0.06 -33.40 7.00
C THR A 52 0.45 -34.72 7.50
N GLU A 53 0.65 -35.70 6.61
CA GLU A 53 1.16 -37.02 6.96
C GLU A 53 2.54 -36.94 7.60
N LEU A 54 3.47 -36.21 6.96
CA LEU A 54 4.83 -36.01 7.47
C LEU A 54 4.86 -35.29 8.83
N SER A 55 4.04 -34.26 8.99
CA SER A 55 3.90 -33.55 10.26
C SER A 55 3.34 -34.43 11.38
N LYS A 56 2.37 -35.27 11.08
CA LYS A 56 1.82 -36.24 12.04
C LYS A 56 2.84 -37.28 12.43
N ARG A 57 3.59 -37.84 11.48
CA ARG A 57 4.68 -38.76 11.76
C ARG A 57 5.75 -38.12 12.65
N ALA A 58 6.14 -36.90 12.37
CA ALA A 58 7.07 -36.16 13.22
C ALA A 58 6.54 -35.98 14.66
N LEU A 59 5.24 -35.71 14.83
CA LEU A 59 4.59 -35.58 16.13
C LEU A 59 4.35 -36.94 16.85
N THR A 60 4.46 -38.09 16.20
CA THR A 60 4.47 -39.38 16.89
C THR A 60 5.79 -39.62 17.60
N THR A 61 6.89 -39.13 17.03
CA THR A 61 8.24 -39.20 17.64
C THR A 61 8.47 -38.10 18.67
N SER A 62 7.94 -36.90 18.41
CA SER A 62 8.08 -35.73 19.28
C SER A 62 6.72 -35.08 19.55
N PRO A 63 5.91 -35.64 20.49
CA PRO A 63 4.51 -35.19 20.70
C PRO A 63 4.36 -33.74 21.18
N ASP A 64 5.37 -33.21 21.88
CA ASP A 64 5.33 -31.85 22.47
C ASP A 64 6.06 -30.81 21.61
N TYR A 65 6.42 -31.17 20.37
CA TYR A 65 7.08 -30.23 19.46
C TYR A 65 6.09 -29.20 18.95
N SER A 66 6.04 -28.04 19.60
CA SER A 66 5.06 -26.99 19.35
C SER A 66 5.11 -26.46 17.91
N ASP A 67 6.31 -26.24 17.33
CA ASP A 67 6.44 -25.66 15.98
C ASP A 67 5.85 -26.58 14.90
N ILE A 68 6.05 -27.90 15.04
CA ILE A 68 5.46 -28.87 14.11
C ILE A 68 3.92 -28.86 14.25
N ARG A 69 3.42 -28.76 15.48
CA ARG A 69 1.97 -28.72 15.72
C ARG A 69 1.36 -27.42 15.22
N ILE A 70 2.02 -26.29 15.40
CA ILE A 70 1.59 -24.99 14.83
C ILE A 70 1.58 -25.07 13.30
N PHE A 71 2.62 -25.64 12.71
CA PHE A 71 2.70 -25.80 11.27
C PHE A 71 1.60 -26.72 10.73
N LEU A 72 1.31 -27.83 11.41
CA LEU A 72 0.19 -28.71 11.07
C LEU A 72 -1.15 -27.95 11.13
N GLY A 73 -1.35 -27.11 12.14
CA GLY A 73 -2.51 -26.23 12.24
C GLY A 73 -2.61 -25.25 11.05
N ARG A 74 -1.48 -24.67 10.62
CA ARG A 74 -1.44 -23.82 9.43
C ARG A 74 -1.75 -24.59 8.14
N ILE A 75 -1.25 -25.83 7.97
CA ILE A 75 -1.60 -26.69 6.84
C ILE A 75 -3.11 -26.90 6.81
N TYR A 76 -3.73 -27.27 7.94
CA TYR A 76 -5.17 -27.44 8.02
C TYR A 76 -5.94 -26.15 7.70
N THR A 77 -5.42 -24.99 8.10
CA THR A 77 -6.00 -23.68 7.74
C THR A 77 -5.98 -23.47 6.21
N TRP A 78 -4.86 -23.75 5.56
CA TRP A 78 -4.74 -23.61 4.09
C TRP A 78 -5.53 -24.69 3.32
N TRP A 79 -5.79 -25.83 3.94
CA TRP A 79 -6.55 -26.96 3.37
C TRP A 79 -8.05 -26.88 3.69
N ASP A 80 -8.52 -25.75 4.22
CA ASP A 80 -9.92 -25.50 4.60
C ASP A 80 -10.48 -26.56 5.57
N LYS A 81 -9.69 -26.92 6.60
CA LYS A 81 -10.05 -27.84 7.68
C LYS A 81 -9.99 -27.10 9.03
N PRO A 82 -10.90 -26.14 9.28
CA PRO A 82 -10.79 -25.20 10.41
C PRO A 82 -10.84 -25.89 11.78
N ASP A 83 -11.63 -26.97 11.93
CA ASP A 83 -11.75 -27.66 13.22
C ASP A 83 -10.45 -28.37 13.61
N SER A 84 -9.81 -29.07 12.65
CA SER A 84 -8.51 -29.72 12.89
C SER A 84 -7.40 -28.68 13.17
N ALA A 85 -7.47 -27.51 12.53
CA ALA A 85 -6.55 -26.41 12.80
C ALA A 85 -6.74 -25.88 14.24
N ARG A 86 -8.00 -25.67 14.68
CA ARG A 86 -8.33 -25.25 16.04
C ARG A 86 -7.80 -26.20 17.10
N GLU A 87 -7.96 -27.50 16.89
CA GLU A 87 -7.42 -28.51 17.80
C GLU A 87 -5.90 -28.40 17.96
N CYS A 88 -5.18 -28.24 16.84
CA CYS A 88 -3.73 -28.07 16.87
C CYS A 88 -3.32 -26.84 17.70
N PHE A 89 -3.92 -25.67 17.42
CA PHE A 89 -3.56 -24.42 18.11
C PHE A 89 -3.97 -24.44 19.59
N LYS A 90 -5.18 -24.94 19.90
CA LYS A 90 -5.63 -25.09 21.30
C LYS A 90 -4.72 -26.00 22.10
N LYS A 91 -4.24 -27.11 21.51
CA LYS A 91 -3.32 -28.01 22.18
C LYS A 91 -2.00 -27.34 22.52
N VAL A 92 -1.43 -26.53 21.61
CA VAL A 92 -0.21 -25.75 21.90
C VAL A 92 -0.49 -24.75 23.02
N LEU A 93 -1.55 -23.95 22.90
CA LEU A 93 -1.86 -22.89 23.86
C LEU A 93 -2.32 -23.42 25.26
N SER A 94 -2.74 -24.69 25.34
CA SER A 94 -3.01 -25.32 26.64
C SER A 94 -1.73 -25.65 27.40
N GLN A 95 -0.62 -25.91 26.71
CA GLN A 95 0.70 -26.21 27.28
C GLN A 95 1.57 -24.95 27.42
N PHE A 96 1.48 -24.06 26.44
CA PHE A 96 2.25 -22.82 26.32
C PHE A 96 1.33 -21.62 26.03
N PRO A 97 0.64 -21.08 27.05
CA PRO A 97 -0.34 -20.01 26.86
C PRO A 97 0.26 -18.69 26.30
N ASP A 98 1.54 -18.50 26.46
CA ASP A 98 2.34 -17.38 25.98
C ASP A 98 2.91 -17.56 24.57
N ASN A 99 2.62 -18.70 23.90
CA ASN A 99 3.15 -18.93 22.54
C ASN A 99 2.53 -17.96 21.54
N GLU A 100 3.33 -16.96 21.13
CA GLU A 100 2.90 -15.90 20.21
C GLU A 100 2.57 -16.45 18.82
N ASP A 101 3.37 -17.40 18.31
CA ASP A 101 3.20 -17.95 16.96
C ASP A 101 1.90 -18.77 16.85
N ALA A 102 1.59 -19.58 17.88
CA ALA A 102 0.33 -20.31 17.96
C ALA A 102 -0.87 -19.37 18.06
N SER A 103 -0.79 -18.35 18.91
CA SER A 103 -1.85 -17.32 19.07
C SER A 103 -2.07 -16.55 17.78
N SER A 104 -0.99 -16.14 17.12
CA SER A 104 -1.02 -15.43 15.85
C SER A 104 -1.67 -16.25 14.74
N ALA A 105 -1.30 -17.55 14.62
CA ALA A 105 -1.86 -18.45 13.62
C ALA A 105 -3.34 -18.77 13.90
N TYR A 106 -3.70 -18.91 15.19
CA TYR A 106 -5.09 -19.16 15.59
C TYR A 106 -5.97 -17.93 15.34
N ALA A 107 -5.46 -16.73 15.61
CA ALA A 107 -6.17 -15.50 15.31
C ALA A 107 -6.43 -15.34 13.80
N ASP A 108 -5.45 -15.68 12.95
CA ASP A 108 -5.65 -15.69 11.49
C ASP A 108 -6.73 -16.67 11.06
N LEU A 109 -6.73 -17.90 11.60
CA LEU A 109 -7.74 -18.90 11.32
C LEU A 109 -9.15 -18.37 11.60
N GLU A 110 -9.37 -17.82 12.79
CA GLU A 110 -10.68 -17.32 13.18
C GLU A 110 -11.08 -16.07 12.36
N TYR A 111 -10.12 -15.19 12.06
CA TYR A 111 -10.36 -14.03 11.21
C TYR A 111 -10.82 -14.43 9.80
N TRP A 112 -10.13 -15.38 9.15
CA TRP A 112 -10.47 -15.82 7.78
C TRP A 112 -11.77 -16.61 7.71
N ASN A 113 -12.18 -17.26 8.81
CA ASN A 113 -13.46 -17.93 8.92
C ASN A 113 -14.62 -17.01 9.36
N GLY A 114 -14.37 -15.69 9.47
CA GLY A 114 -15.38 -14.71 9.84
C GLY A 114 -15.73 -14.67 11.33
N HIS A 115 -15.03 -15.41 12.19
CA HIS A 115 -15.19 -15.41 13.64
C HIS A 115 -14.37 -14.27 14.27
N LEU A 116 -14.74 -13.03 13.94
CA LEU A 116 -13.94 -11.83 14.24
C LEU A 116 -13.78 -11.60 15.74
N GLU A 117 -14.82 -11.81 16.53
CA GLU A 117 -14.77 -11.71 18.00
C GLU A 117 -13.82 -12.75 18.61
N SER A 118 -13.82 -13.98 18.08
CA SER A 118 -12.89 -15.03 18.52
C SER A 118 -11.45 -14.65 18.22
N SER A 119 -11.19 -14.16 17.02
CA SER A 119 -9.86 -13.63 16.62
C SER A 119 -9.40 -12.51 17.55
N LEU A 120 -10.31 -11.56 17.88
CA LEU A 120 -10.05 -10.46 18.80
C LEU A 120 -9.65 -10.96 20.19
N VAL A 121 -10.45 -11.86 20.78
CA VAL A 121 -10.20 -12.45 22.11
C VAL A 121 -8.85 -13.19 22.16
N ILE A 122 -8.49 -13.91 21.10
CA ILE A 122 -7.20 -14.62 21.00
C ILE A 122 -6.05 -13.60 21.02
N CYS A 123 -6.17 -12.54 20.21
CA CYS A 123 -5.16 -11.47 20.18
C CYS A 123 -5.02 -10.80 21.55
N GLU A 124 -6.13 -10.48 22.23
CA GLU A 124 -6.11 -9.82 23.54
C GLU A 124 -5.46 -10.68 24.62
N LYS A 125 -5.76 -11.99 24.65
CA LYS A 125 -5.10 -12.93 25.57
C LYS A 125 -3.60 -13.01 25.31
N ALA A 126 -3.17 -13.07 24.06
CA ALA A 126 -1.76 -13.15 23.71
C ALA A 126 -1.02 -11.83 23.99
N LEU A 127 -1.68 -10.69 23.81
CA LEU A 127 -1.13 -9.37 24.13
C LEU A 127 -0.94 -9.15 25.64
N ALA A 128 -1.61 -9.92 26.49
CA ALA A 128 -1.34 -9.89 27.94
C ALA A 128 0.08 -10.41 28.27
N PHE A 129 0.63 -11.33 27.47
CA PHE A 129 2.00 -11.82 27.56
C PHE A 129 2.98 -11.00 26.73
N HIS A 130 2.54 -10.53 25.57
CA HIS A 130 3.37 -9.82 24.56
C HIS A 130 2.77 -8.45 24.22
N PRO A 131 2.73 -7.47 25.15
CA PRO A 131 1.98 -6.22 24.97
C PRO A 131 2.48 -5.33 23.83
N LEU A 132 3.72 -5.52 23.36
CA LEU A 132 4.31 -4.76 22.26
C LEU A 132 4.43 -5.56 20.97
N SER A 133 3.82 -6.76 20.89
CA SER A 133 3.86 -7.55 19.65
C SER A 133 3.18 -6.82 18.51
N GLU A 134 3.98 -6.42 17.53
CA GLU A 134 3.52 -5.80 16.29
C GLU A 134 2.52 -6.70 15.56
N VAL A 135 2.83 -7.99 15.46
CA VAL A 135 2.02 -8.98 14.74
C VAL A 135 0.63 -9.10 15.35
N LEU A 136 0.54 -9.21 16.67
CA LEU A 136 -0.73 -9.34 17.38
C LEU A 136 -1.54 -8.05 17.36
N LEU A 137 -0.89 -6.89 17.54
CA LEU A 137 -1.54 -5.58 17.47
C LEU A 137 -2.15 -5.32 16.07
N LEU A 138 -1.44 -5.67 15.01
CA LEU A 138 -1.97 -5.55 13.65
C LEU A 138 -3.15 -6.48 13.37
N LYS A 139 -3.12 -7.72 13.90
CA LYS A 139 -4.24 -8.68 13.77
C LYS A 139 -5.44 -8.21 14.58
N LYS A 140 -5.24 -7.76 15.82
CA LYS A 140 -6.28 -7.15 16.66
C LYS A 140 -6.93 -5.97 15.94
N ALA A 141 -6.12 -5.04 15.40
CA ALA A 141 -6.64 -3.89 14.65
C ALA A 141 -7.46 -4.31 13.43
N LYS A 142 -7.03 -5.34 12.66
CA LYS A 142 -7.81 -5.86 11.53
C LYS A 142 -9.18 -6.39 11.97
N SER A 143 -9.24 -7.18 13.05
CA SER A 143 -10.49 -7.71 13.60
C SER A 143 -11.41 -6.59 14.09
N LEU A 144 -10.88 -5.58 14.79
CA LEU A 144 -11.63 -4.41 15.24
C LEU A 144 -12.20 -3.59 14.07
N ILE A 145 -11.44 -3.44 12.99
CA ILE A 145 -11.88 -2.73 11.77
C ILE A 145 -13.09 -3.44 11.14
N GLU A 146 -13.01 -4.76 10.98
CA GLU A 146 -14.11 -5.54 10.39
C GLU A 146 -15.34 -5.56 11.32
N LEU A 147 -15.15 -5.54 12.65
CA LEU A 147 -16.19 -5.36 13.66
C LEU A 147 -16.74 -3.93 13.75
N LYS A 148 -16.18 -2.98 12.98
CA LYS A 148 -16.52 -1.54 13.00
C LYS A 148 -16.23 -0.84 14.34
N ARG A 149 -15.36 -1.42 15.17
CA ARG A 149 -14.87 -0.84 16.43
C ARG A 149 -13.69 0.09 16.13
N TYR A 150 -13.95 1.14 15.36
CA TYR A 150 -12.93 2.00 14.75
C TYR A 150 -12.10 2.80 15.77
N GLU A 151 -12.72 3.23 16.86
CA GLU A 151 -12.03 4.00 17.90
C GLU A 151 -10.94 3.14 18.58
N GLU A 152 -11.25 1.91 18.91
CA GLU A 152 -10.30 0.96 19.51
C GLU A 152 -9.17 0.61 18.52
N ALA A 153 -9.51 0.31 17.26
CA ALA A 153 -8.52 0.08 16.22
C ALA A 153 -7.58 1.28 16.02
N ASN A 154 -8.13 2.50 16.05
CA ASN A 154 -7.35 3.74 15.95
C ASN A 154 -6.36 3.87 17.10
N ASN A 155 -6.80 3.62 18.35
CA ASN A 155 -5.96 3.74 19.53
C ASN A 155 -4.82 2.71 19.53
N ASP A 156 -5.11 1.45 19.18
CA ASP A 156 -4.09 0.39 19.07
C ASP A 156 -3.06 0.70 17.98
N LEU A 157 -3.50 1.16 16.79
CA LEU A 157 -2.62 1.53 15.69
C LEU A 157 -1.77 2.77 16.01
N ILE A 158 -2.32 3.77 16.67
CA ILE A 158 -1.56 4.93 17.16
C ILE A 158 -0.53 4.50 18.21
N GLY A 159 -0.90 3.60 19.13
CA GLY A 159 0.00 3.01 20.10
C GLY A 159 1.19 2.32 19.43
N LEU A 160 0.92 1.46 18.44
CA LEU A 160 1.95 0.79 17.66
C LEU A 160 2.87 1.77 16.93
N LEU A 161 2.32 2.82 16.30
CA LEU A 161 3.11 3.81 15.57
C LEU A 161 3.93 4.75 16.46
N LYS A 162 3.62 4.83 17.77
CA LYS A 162 4.50 5.51 18.74
C LYS A 162 5.77 4.71 19.02
N THR A 163 5.67 3.38 19.06
CA THR A 163 6.81 2.48 19.30
C THR A 163 7.57 2.17 18.02
N ASP A 164 6.86 1.94 16.91
CA ASP A 164 7.44 1.77 15.57
C ASP A 164 6.84 2.77 14.56
N PRO A 165 7.37 3.99 14.47
CA PRO A 165 6.92 5.00 13.49
C PRO A 165 7.13 4.57 12.03
N LYS A 166 7.90 3.50 11.78
CA LYS A 166 8.23 3.01 10.42
C LYS A 166 7.26 1.97 9.90
N ASN A 167 6.28 1.57 10.70
CA ASN A 167 5.33 0.53 10.34
C ASN A 167 4.38 0.96 9.23
N ALA A 168 4.69 0.58 8.00
CA ALA A 168 3.87 0.92 6.84
C ALA A 168 2.48 0.27 6.89
N GLN A 169 2.36 -0.93 7.48
CA GLN A 169 1.09 -1.66 7.58
C GLN A 169 0.17 -0.99 8.60
N ALA A 170 0.68 -0.57 9.75
CA ALA A 170 -0.09 0.18 10.74
C ALA A 170 -0.59 1.52 10.17
N ARG A 171 0.25 2.26 9.42
CA ARG A 171 -0.19 3.50 8.73
C ARG A 171 -1.31 3.24 7.74
N SER A 172 -1.19 2.19 6.93
CA SER A 172 -2.23 1.84 5.95
C SER A 172 -3.55 1.47 6.61
N LEU A 173 -3.50 0.69 7.71
CA LEU A 173 -4.69 0.36 8.48
C LEU A 173 -5.31 1.59 9.17
N LEU A 174 -4.48 2.51 9.68
CA LEU A 174 -4.96 3.75 10.29
C LEU A 174 -5.69 4.64 9.29
N GLU A 175 -5.21 4.76 8.05
CA GLU A 175 -5.95 5.46 6.98
C GLU A 175 -7.26 4.75 6.66
N LYS A 176 -7.26 3.41 6.60
CA LYS A 176 -8.50 2.63 6.42
C LYS A 176 -9.51 2.90 7.54
N VAL A 177 -9.05 2.96 8.80
CA VAL A 177 -9.89 3.31 9.95
C VAL A 177 -10.49 4.71 9.80
N LYS A 178 -9.67 5.71 9.47
CA LYS A 178 -10.13 7.08 9.25
C LYS A 178 -11.17 7.17 8.13
N ASP A 179 -10.95 6.49 7.02
CA ASP A 179 -11.89 6.47 5.90
C ASP A 179 -13.21 5.75 6.22
N GLN A 180 -13.20 4.77 7.12
CA GLN A 180 -14.39 4.02 7.51
C GLN A 180 -15.15 4.67 8.67
N ALA A 181 -14.43 5.29 9.61
CA ALA A 181 -15.02 6.00 10.75
C ALA A 181 -15.60 7.36 10.34
N ALA A 182 -14.94 8.05 9.42
CA ALA A 182 -15.33 9.36 8.93
C ALA A 182 -15.39 9.34 7.40
N LYS A 183 -16.57 8.98 6.88
CA LYS A 183 -16.80 8.77 5.44
C LYS A 183 -16.84 10.06 4.64
N ASN A 184 -17.08 11.16 5.29
CA ASN A 184 -17.20 12.46 4.66
C ASN A 184 -15.95 13.28 4.96
N LYS A 185 -15.55 14.10 4.01
CA LYS A 185 -14.43 15.01 4.13
C LYS A 185 -14.75 16.32 3.42
N ILE A 186 -14.52 17.43 4.10
CA ILE A 186 -14.53 18.76 3.52
C ILE A 186 -13.11 19.30 3.52
N SER A 187 -12.70 19.97 2.44
CA SER A 187 -11.39 20.61 2.33
C SER A 187 -11.56 21.99 1.73
N ILE A 188 -10.74 22.91 2.21
CA ILE A 188 -10.55 24.22 1.60
C ILE A 188 -9.06 24.39 1.36
N SER A 189 -8.69 24.94 0.20
CA SER A 189 -7.32 25.29 -0.12
C SER A 189 -7.23 26.65 -0.80
N TYR A 190 -6.06 27.26 -0.67
CA TYR A 190 -5.72 28.53 -1.29
C TYR A 190 -4.30 28.47 -1.79
N ASP A 191 -4.11 28.86 -3.05
CA ASP A 191 -2.81 29.00 -3.70
C ASP A 191 -2.62 30.46 -4.11
N LEU A 192 -1.48 31.03 -3.74
CA LEU A 192 -0.99 32.34 -4.17
C LEU A 192 0.19 32.13 -5.11
N ALA A 193 0.03 32.46 -6.39
CA ALA A 193 1.11 32.44 -7.35
C ALA A 193 1.60 33.85 -7.65
N THR A 194 2.92 34.06 -7.55
CA THR A 194 3.58 35.33 -7.85
C THR A 194 4.69 35.13 -8.88
N PHE A 195 4.98 36.17 -9.65
CA PHE A 195 5.90 36.11 -10.79
C PHE A 195 6.94 37.18 -10.68
N ASN A 196 8.16 36.92 -11.16
CA ASN A 196 9.19 37.95 -11.19
C ASN A 196 9.22 38.74 -12.50
N LYS A 197 8.64 38.24 -13.61
CA LYS A 197 8.72 38.87 -14.93
C LYS A 197 7.47 38.69 -15.80
N GLN A 198 6.83 37.54 -15.76
CA GLN A 198 5.83 37.15 -16.76
C GLN A 198 4.49 37.89 -16.58
N PHE A 199 4.09 38.08 -15.34
CA PHE A 199 2.86 38.77 -14.95
C PHE A 199 3.12 39.72 -13.80
N ASP A 200 2.50 40.89 -13.82
CA ASP A 200 2.62 41.92 -12.77
C ASP A 200 1.73 41.61 -11.57
N ASP A 201 0.52 41.08 -11.85
CA ASP A 201 -0.46 40.77 -10.81
C ASP A 201 -0.30 39.34 -10.32
N PRO A 202 -0.42 39.07 -9.01
CA PRO A 202 -0.46 37.71 -8.47
C PRO A 202 -1.75 36.98 -8.88
N TRP A 203 -1.70 35.65 -8.92
CA TRP A 203 -2.88 34.85 -9.13
C TRP A 203 -3.36 34.25 -7.81
N HIS A 204 -4.66 34.22 -7.64
CA HIS A 204 -5.34 33.67 -6.48
C HIS A 204 -6.19 32.51 -6.91
N ILE A 205 -6.00 31.33 -6.31
CA ILE A 205 -6.78 30.15 -6.60
C ILE A 205 -7.31 29.58 -5.29
N MET A 206 -8.61 29.37 -5.22
CA MET A 206 -9.27 28.79 -4.07
C MET A 206 -10.03 27.54 -4.51
N SER A 207 -10.01 26.50 -3.68
CA SER A 207 -10.78 25.29 -3.91
C SER A 207 -11.55 24.88 -2.67
N LEU A 208 -12.80 24.47 -2.87
CA LEU A 208 -13.65 23.88 -1.87
C LEU A 208 -14.04 22.49 -2.35
N ASP A 209 -13.65 21.47 -1.58
CA ASP A 209 -13.92 20.07 -1.90
C ASP A 209 -14.86 19.44 -0.87
N TYR A 210 -15.80 18.65 -1.34
CA TYR A 210 -16.50 17.67 -0.53
C TYR A 210 -16.24 16.27 -1.07
N SER A 211 -15.83 15.36 -0.22
CA SER A 211 -15.56 13.99 -0.62
C SER A 211 -16.28 13.00 0.28
N ARG A 212 -16.72 11.89 -0.32
CA ARG A 212 -17.36 10.79 0.38
C ARG A 212 -16.74 9.46 -0.04
N SER A 213 -16.30 8.69 0.95
CA SER A 213 -15.82 7.34 0.77
C SER A 213 -16.98 6.34 0.83
N THR A 214 -17.05 5.43 -0.15
CA THR A 214 -18.05 4.37 -0.26
C THR A 214 -17.39 3.01 -0.47
N LYS A 215 -18.16 1.93 -0.46
CA LYS A 215 -17.66 0.59 -0.79
C LYS A 215 -17.13 0.51 -2.23
N ALA A 216 -17.74 1.25 -3.15
CA ALA A 216 -17.35 1.28 -4.56
C ALA A 216 -16.11 2.15 -4.83
N GLY A 217 -15.75 3.04 -3.89
CA GLY A 217 -14.64 3.98 -4.03
C GLY A 217 -14.95 5.34 -3.42
N SER A 218 -14.11 6.33 -3.68
CA SER A 218 -14.30 7.70 -3.21
C SER A 218 -14.81 8.59 -4.34
N PHE A 219 -15.71 9.52 -3.98
CA PHE A 219 -16.24 10.55 -4.88
C PHE A 219 -15.92 11.92 -4.28
N ILE A 220 -15.53 12.87 -5.12
CA ILE A 220 -15.17 14.23 -4.72
C ILE A 220 -15.90 15.20 -5.64
N GLY A 221 -16.66 16.11 -5.06
CA GLY A 221 -17.15 17.30 -5.76
C GLY A 221 -16.29 18.48 -5.39
N ARG A 222 -15.89 19.29 -6.36
CA ARG A 222 -15.00 20.42 -6.18
C ARG A 222 -15.53 21.67 -6.86
N VAL A 223 -15.37 22.80 -6.18
CA VAL A 223 -15.58 24.13 -6.76
C VAL A 223 -14.26 24.89 -6.66
N ASN A 224 -13.72 25.28 -7.80
CA ASN A 224 -12.52 26.10 -7.91
C ASN A 224 -12.92 27.53 -8.29
N TYR A 225 -12.34 28.51 -7.61
CA TYR A 225 -12.34 29.91 -8.00
C TYR A 225 -10.91 30.32 -8.32
N ALA A 226 -10.71 31.05 -9.38
CA ALA A 226 -9.43 31.67 -9.67
C ALA A 226 -9.59 33.10 -10.16
N SER A 227 -8.69 33.98 -9.69
CA SER A 227 -8.47 35.33 -10.21
C SER A 227 -7.11 35.35 -10.89
N ARG A 228 -7.11 35.39 -12.22
CA ARG A 228 -5.91 35.35 -13.08
C ARG A 228 -6.13 36.24 -14.30
N PHE A 229 -5.08 36.83 -14.82
CA PHE A 229 -5.15 37.67 -16.03
C PHE A 229 -6.20 38.80 -15.91
N LYS A 230 -6.37 39.36 -14.69
CA LYS A 230 -7.42 40.37 -14.38
C LYS A 230 -8.84 39.85 -14.66
N THR A 231 -9.04 38.56 -14.56
CA THR A 231 -10.31 37.88 -14.83
C THR A 231 -10.59 36.83 -13.76
N ASP A 232 -11.82 36.80 -13.29
CA ASP A 232 -12.32 35.82 -12.32
C ASP A 232 -13.07 34.69 -13.02
N ALA A 233 -12.90 33.49 -12.53
CA ALA A 233 -13.58 32.32 -13.06
C ALA A 233 -13.94 31.31 -11.97
N LEU A 234 -14.98 30.52 -12.25
CA LEU A 234 -15.39 29.36 -11.47
C LEU A 234 -15.29 28.11 -12.34
N GLN A 235 -14.87 27.01 -11.69
CA GLN A 235 -14.86 25.69 -12.30
C GLN A 235 -15.49 24.71 -11.32
N PHE A 236 -16.36 23.83 -11.85
CA PHE A 236 -16.94 22.70 -11.13
C PHE A 236 -16.29 21.41 -11.62
N GLU A 237 -15.87 20.56 -10.70
CA GLU A 237 -15.25 19.28 -11.00
C GLU A 237 -15.86 18.16 -10.16
N VAL A 238 -15.88 16.96 -10.75
CA VAL A 238 -16.17 15.73 -10.05
C VAL A 238 -15.03 14.75 -10.30
N ASP A 239 -14.46 14.23 -9.22
CA ASP A 239 -13.49 13.15 -9.25
C ASP A 239 -14.11 11.90 -8.67
N ALA A 240 -13.79 10.75 -9.23
CA ALA A 240 -14.13 9.44 -8.69
C ALA A 240 -12.93 8.51 -8.71
N TYR A 241 -12.83 7.69 -7.66
CA TYR A 241 -11.80 6.65 -7.53
C TYR A 241 -12.45 5.28 -7.34
N PRO A 242 -13.13 4.73 -8.38
CA PRO A 242 -13.78 3.42 -8.29
C PRO A 242 -12.77 2.29 -8.11
N ARG A 243 -13.09 1.38 -7.18
CA ARG A 243 -12.32 0.15 -6.94
C ARG A 243 -12.80 -0.92 -7.92
N ILE A 244 -11.88 -1.43 -8.74
CA ILE A 244 -12.16 -2.49 -9.72
C ILE A 244 -11.90 -3.86 -9.09
N SER A 245 -10.79 -3.99 -8.36
CA SER A 245 -10.41 -5.21 -7.68
C SER A 245 -9.51 -4.92 -6.46
N LYS A 246 -8.94 -5.95 -5.84
CA LYS A 246 -7.91 -5.76 -4.78
C LYS A 246 -6.62 -5.14 -5.33
N THR A 247 -6.33 -5.36 -6.61
CA THR A 247 -5.11 -4.88 -7.29
C THR A 247 -5.36 -3.60 -8.06
N PHE A 248 -6.53 -3.45 -8.69
CA PHE A 248 -6.81 -2.35 -9.61
C PHE A 248 -7.85 -1.39 -9.05
N TYR A 249 -7.59 -0.09 -9.21
CA TYR A 249 -8.56 0.98 -9.06
C TYR A 249 -8.35 2.01 -10.18
N SER A 250 -9.33 2.85 -10.43
CA SER A 250 -9.23 3.89 -11.46
C SER A 250 -9.45 5.28 -10.86
N TYR A 251 -9.00 6.28 -11.57
CA TYR A 251 -9.33 7.69 -11.41
C TYR A 251 -10.17 8.12 -12.60
N VAL A 252 -11.25 8.82 -12.35
CA VAL A 252 -12.13 9.43 -13.36
C VAL A 252 -12.36 10.88 -12.94
N ASN A 253 -12.21 11.81 -13.86
CA ASN A 253 -12.44 13.23 -13.65
C ASN A 253 -13.30 13.81 -14.76
N ALA A 254 -14.20 14.72 -14.41
CA ALA A 254 -14.90 15.58 -15.34
C ALA A 254 -15.07 16.97 -14.72
N GLY A 255 -15.01 18.03 -15.53
CA GLY A 255 -15.17 19.39 -15.05
C GLY A 255 -15.61 20.35 -16.16
N ILE A 256 -16.21 21.46 -15.72
CA ILE A 256 -16.69 22.55 -16.58
C ILE A 256 -16.38 23.90 -15.91
N SER A 257 -15.98 24.86 -16.69
CA SER A 257 -15.77 26.23 -16.21
C SER A 257 -16.57 27.26 -17.02
N ASN A 258 -16.76 28.42 -16.41
CA ASN A 258 -17.45 29.56 -17.02
C ASN A 258 -16.54 30.48 -17.85
N LYS A 259 -15.21 30.27 -17.78
CA LYS A 259 -14.20 31.13 -18.47
C LYS A 259 -13.03 30.29 -18.96
N SER A 260 -13.00 29.98 -20.25
CA SER A 260 -11.96 29.15 -20.89
C SER A 260 -10.55 29.74 -20.84
N GLY A 261 -10.40 31.04 -20.67
CA GLY A 261 -9.09 31.68 -20.52
C GLY A 261 -8.46 31.52 -19.14
N VAL A 262 -9.25 31.21 -18.10
CA VAL A 262 -8.76 31.02 -16.71
C VAL A 262 -8.67 29.55 -16.35
N PHE A 263 -9.68 28.75 -16.72
CA PHE A 263 -9.73 27.31 -16.60
C PHE A 263 -10.05 26.67 -17.96
N PRO A 264 -9.76 25.38 -18.19
CA PRO A 264 -10.35 24.67 -19.32
C PRO A 264 -11.87 24.77 -19.26
N GLN A 265 -12.51 25.08 -20.37
CA GLN A 265 -13.98 25.13 -20.44
C GLN A 265 -14.57 23.75 -20.13
N TYR A 266 -13.94 22.69 -20.68
CA TYR A 266 -14.22 21.31 -20.34
C TYR A 266 -12.94 20.59 -20.00
N ARG A 267 -13.02 19.70 -19.02
CA ARG A 267 -11.93 18.78 -18.72
C ARG A 267 -12.48 17.37 -18.46
N ALA A 268 -11.70 16.38 -18.83
CA ALA A 268 -11.95 14.98 -18.50
C ALA A 268 -10.61 14.26 -18.22
N GLY A 269 -10.66 13.23 -17.44
CA GLY A 269 -9.47 12.45 -17.14
C GLY A 269 -9.81 11.02 -16.77
N PHE A 270 -8.90 10.11 -17.10
CA PHE A 270 -8.95 8.73 -16.70
C PHE A 270 -7.54 8.24 -16.40
N SER A 271 -7.38 7.46 -15.35
CA SER A 271 -6.17 6.68 -15.08
C SER A 271 -6.53 5.34 -14.48
N LEU A 272 -5.81 4.29 -14.88
CA LEU A 272 -5.84 2.99 -14.24
C LEU A 272 -4.61 2.87 -13.33
N TYR A 273 -4.86 2.51 -12.07
CA TYR A 273 -3.83 2.25 -11.07
C TYR A 273 -3.76 0.76 -10.76
N ALA A 274 -2.55 0.27 -10.54
CA ALA A 274 -2.28 -1.11 -10.12
C ALA A 274 -1.40 -1.13 -8.88
N ASN A 275 -1.91 -1.71 -7.78
CA ASN A 275 -1.12 -2.03 -6.59
C ASN A 275 -0.37 -3.33 -6.82
N LEU A 276 0.94 -3.26 -6.97
CA LEU A 276 1.81 -4.37 -7.33
C LEU A 276 2.49 -4.95 -6.08
N GLN A 277 3.11 -6.12 -6.26
CA GLN A 277 3.89 -6.76 -5.18
C GLN A 277 5.05 -5.88 -4.73
N LYS A 278 5.57 -6.13 -3.51
CA LYS A 278 6.68 -5.40 -2.89
C LYS A 278 6.44 -3.89 -2.77
N SER A 279 5.18 -3.49 -2.55
CA SER A 279 4.75 -2.10 -2.34
C SER A 279 5.02 -1.16 -3.52
N PHE A 280 5.01 -1.70 -4.74
CA PHE A 280 4.98 -0.89 -5.95
C PHE A 280 3.56 -0.50 -6.32
N GLU A 281 3.41 0.66 -6.93
CA GLU A 281 2.20 1.15 -7.57
C GLU A 281 2.55 1.62 -8.98
N ALA A 282 1.69 1.33 -9.94
CA ALA A 282 1.83 1.84 -11.31
C ALA A 282 0.55 2.54 -11.73
N GLU A 283 0.68 3.53 -12.60
CA GLU A 283 -0.42 4.28 -13.20
C GLU A 283 -0.21 4.43 -14.69
N ALA A 284 -1.30 4.36 -15.45
CA ALA A 284 -1.34 4.81 -16.84
C ALA A 284 -2.72 5.45 -17.12
N GLY A 285 -2.75 6.55 -17.88
CA GLY A 285 -3.97 7.26 -18.12
C GLY A 285 -3.84 8.43 -19.08
N PHE A 286 -4.89 9.24 -19.13
CA PHE A 286 -4.91 10.46 -19.91
C PHE A 286 -5.68 11.58 -19.20
N ARG A 287 -5.44 12.83 -19.67
CA ARG A 287 -6.20 14.04 -19.35
C ARG A 287 -6.61 14.68 -20.66
N TYR A 288 -7.82 15.15 -20.73
CA TYR A 288 -8.38 15.93 -21.84
C TYR A 288 -8.76 17.30 -21.32
N LEU A 289 -8.27 18.36 -21.95
CA LEU A 289 -8.54 19.74 -21.64
C LEU A 289 -9.02 20.44 -22.92
N TRP A 290 -10.16 21.13 -22.80
CA TRP A 290 -10.67 21.99 -23.86
C TRP A 290 -10.62 23.44 -23.40
N PHE A 291 -9.81 24.25 -24.07
CA PHE A 291 -9.78 25.71 -23.90
C PHE A 291 -10.48 26.38 -25.10
N THR A 292 -9.73 26.66 -26.16
CA THR A 292 -10.21 27.06 -27.49
C THR A 292 -9.93 25.96 -28.53
N GLY A 293 -9.32 24.84 -28.09
CA GLY A 293 -8.98 23.67 -28.86
C GLY A 293 -8.67 22.51 -27.93
N ASP A 294 -8.52 21.33 -28.51
CA ASP A 294 -8.24 20.07 -27.82
C ASP A 294 -6.81 20.00 -27.29
N THR A 295 -6.63 19.55 -26.07
CA THR A 295 -5.35 19.19 -25.52
C THR A 295 -5.43 17.83 -24.85
N TRP A 296 -4.76 16.85 -25.43
CA TRP A 296 -4.63 15.50 -24.89
C TRP A 296 -3.29 15.34 -24.20
N ILE A 297 -3.30 14.78 -23.01
CA ILE A 297 -2.12 14.56 -22.20
C ILE A 297 -2.17 13.12 -21.69
N TYR A 298 -1.20 12.32 -22.09
CA TYR A 298 -1.05 10.95 -21.60
C TYR A 298 -0.13 10.95 -20.39
N THR A 299 -0.42 10.12 -19.40
CA THR A 299 0.37 10.02 -18.17
C THR A 299 0.69 8.59 -17.83
N ALA A 300 1.88 8.39 -17.30
CA ALA A 300 2.28 7.15 -16.66
C ALA A 300 3.11 7.42 -15.41
N SER A 301 2.96 6.61 -14.38
CA SER A 301 3.80 6.73 -13.18
C SER A 301 4.12 5.38 -12.55
N VAL A 302 5.23 5.36 -11.80
CA VAL A 302 5.61 4.25 -10.93
C VAL A 302 5.93 4.81 -9.56
N GLY A 303 5.25 4.27 -8.54
CA GLY A 303 5.48 4.59 -7.14
C GLY A 303 6.03 3.42 -6.36
N LYS A 304 6.74 3.69 -5.27
CA LYS A 304 7.23 2.68 -4.34
C LYS A 304 7.24 3.20 -2.91
N TYR A 305 6.69 2.39 -2.00
CA TYR A 305 6.89 2.58 -0.56
C TYR A 305 8.11 1.77 -0.11
N PHE A 306 9.03 2.42 0.59
CA PHE A 306 10.21 1.78 1.20
C PHE A 306 10.47 2.38 2.58
N LYS A 307 10.27 1.62 3.63
CA LYS A 307 10.30 2.10 5.02
C LYS A 307 9.35 3.30 5.20
N ASN A 308 9.90 4.45 5.62
CA ASN A 308 9.16 5.71 5.79
C ASN A 308 9.07 6.57 4.54
N TYR A 309 9.65 6.10 3.45
CA TYR A 309 9.68 6.88 2.22
C TYR A 309 8.65 6.36 1.24
N TRP A 310 8.07 7.28 0.49
CA TRP A 310 7.36 7.02 -0.74
C TRP A 310 8.04 7.78 -1.86
N PHE A 311 8.34 7.09 -2.93
CA PHE A 311 8.94 7.61 -4.14
C PHE A 311 7.95 7.46 -5.28
N ASN A 312 7.87 8.46 -6.16
CA ASN A 312 7.08 8.39 -7.38
C ASN A 312 7.83 9.06 -8.52
N PHE A 313 7.90 8.39 -9.64
CA PHE A 313 8.33 8.95 -10.90
C PHE A 313 7.14 8.98 -11.86
N ARG A 314 6.85 10.14 -12.41
CA ARG A 314 5.71 10.36 -13.30
C ARG A 314 6.16 11.07 -14.56
N THR A 315 5.56 10.68 -15.69
CA THR A 315 5.73 11.35 -16.99
C THR A 315 4.38 11.78 -17.53
N TYR A 316 4.41 12.90 -18.26
CA TYR A 316 3.30 13.39 -19.07
C TYR A 316 3.79 13.60 -20.50
N LEU A 317 2.97 13.18 -21.46
CA LEU A 317 3.22 13.31 -22.88
C LEU A 317 2.06 14.10 -23.48
N THR A 318 2.34 15.27 -24.04
CA THR A 318 1.35 16.14 -24.67
C THR A 318 1.67 16.22 -26.16
N PRO A 319 0.97 15.46 -27.03
CA PRO A 319 1.13 15.57 -28.47
C PRO A 319 0.64 16.93 -28.98
N ALA A 320 1.41 17.52 -29.88
CA ALA A 320 1.03 18.69 -30.67
C ALA A 320 1.26 18.37 -32.16
N THR A 321 0.83 19.26 -33.05
CA THR A 321 0.84 19.02 -34.51
C THR A 321 2.21 18.61 -35.07
N GLU A 322 3.31 19.15 -34.54
CA GLU A 322 4.66 18.89 -35.06
C GLU A 322 5.61 18.30 -34.01
N THR A 323 5.24 18.32 -32.72
CA THR A 323 6.12 17.93 -31.63
C THR A 323 5.36 17.26 -30.50
N ILE A 324 6.09 16.53 -29.63
CA ILE A 324 5.55 15.98 -28.40
C ILE A 324 6.25 16.70 -27.23
N SER A 325 5.47 17.38 -26.40
CA SER A 325 5.98 17.93 -25.16
C SER A 325 6.03 16.84 -24.09
N ASN A 326 7.18 16.75 -23.42
CA ASN A 326 7.41 15.78 -22.36
C ASN A 326 7.61 16.49 -21.02
N SER A 327 6.98 16.00 -19.97
CA SER A 327 7.20 16.44 -18.60
C SER A 327 7.53 15.24 -17.73
N TYR A 328 8.46 15.43 -16.81
CA TYR A 328 8.91 14.40 -15.87
C TYR A 328 8.88 14.99 -14.47
N THR A 329 8.34 14.24 -13.51
CA THR A 329 8.32 14.63 -12.11
C THR A 329 8.79 13.47 -11.25
N PHE A 330 9.73 13.74 -10.36
CA PHE A 330 10.14 12.84 -9.29
C PHE A 330 9.71 13.43 -7.96
N THR A 331 8.92 12.68 -7.19
CA THR A 331 8.42 13.10 -5.88
C THR A 331 8.88 12.10 -4.83
N THR A 332 9.35 12.59 -3.69
CA THR A 332 9.60 11.79 -2.50
C THR A 332 8.86 12.35 -1.31
N ARG A 333 8.34 11.45 -0.44
CA ARG A 333 7.73 11.81 0.84
C ARG A 333 8.40 11.04 1.95
N TYR A 334 8.73 11.72 3.02
CA TYR A 334 9.22 11.13 4.25
C TYR A 334 8.15 11.22 5.33
N TYR A 335 7.62 10.07 5.76
CA TYR A 335 6.62 9.97 6.82
C TYR A 335 7.34 9.90 8.18
N PHE A 336 7.18 10.93 9.00
CA PHE A 336 7.86 11.04 10.29
C PHE A 336 6.96 10.71 11.49
N LYS A 337 5.64 10.80 11.32
CA LYS A 337 4.64 10.45 12.33
C LYS A 337 3.34 10.08 11.65
N GLU A 338 2.81 8.88 11.94
CA GLU A 338 1.51 8.42 11.41
C GLU A 338 1.30 8.75 9.92
N THR A 339 0.37 9.68 9.64
CA THR A 339 0.03 10.16 8.29
C THR A 339 0.71 11.47 7.95
N ASN A 340 1.59 11.95 8.81
CA ASN A 340 2.29 13.21 8.64
C ASN A 340 3.56 12.99 7.82
N TYR A 341 3.78 13.85 6.86
CA TYR A 341 4.97 13.76 6.01
C TYR A 341 5.50 15.13 5.61
N PHE A 342 6.76 15.12 5.22
CA PHE A 342 7.39 16.15 4.43
C PHE A 342 7.69 15.59 3.04
N GLY A 343 7.29 16.32 2.00
CA GLY A 343 7.46 15.96 0.61
C GLY A 343 8.40 16.92 -0.11
N VAL A 344 9.11 16.39 -1.11
CA VAL A 344 9.92 17.17 -2.07
C VAL A 344 9.65 16.64 -3.47
N GLY A 345 9.44 17.53 -4.41
CA GLY A 345 9.26 17.25 -5.82
C GLY A 345 10.29 17.99 -6.67
N LEU A 346 10.78 17.32 -7.71
CA LEU A 346 11.64 17.87 -8.73
C LEU A 346 11.04 17.51 -10.09
N GLY A 347 11.02 18.46 -11.02
CA GLY A 347 10.47 18.14 -12.33
C GLY A 347 10.95 19.06 -13.45
N THR A 348 10.63 18.60 -14.66
CA THR A 348 10.87 19.33 -15.91
C THR A 348 9.61 19.32 -16.75
N GLY A 349 9.41 20.33 -17.57
CA GLY A 349 8.21 20.49 -18.36
C GLY A 349 7.01 20.97 -17.50
N ILE A 350 5.83 21.01 -18.11
CA ILE A 350 4.61 21.53 -17.48
C ILE A 350 3.72 20.34 -17.09
N SER A 351 3.32 20.29 -15.83
CA SER A 351 2.40 19.27 -15.32
C SER A 351 0.95 19.75 -15.44
N PRO A 352 0.03 18.95 -16.02
CA PRO A 352 -1.38 19.29 -16.10
C PRO A 352 -2.12 19.16 -14.76
N ASP A 353 -1.52 18.50 -13.77
CA ASP A 353 -2.11 18.31 -12.45
C ASP A 353 -1.86 19.56 -11.54
N GLU A 354 -1.00 20.48 -11.96
CA GLU A 354 -0.78 21.75 -11.24
C GLU A 354 -1.85 22.77 -11.62
N SER A 355 -2.57 23.27 -10.61
CA SER A 355 -3.71 24.19 -10.79
C SER A 355 -3.34 25.50 -11.50
N THR A 356 -2.09 25.93 -11.38
CA THR A 356 -1.57 27.16 -12.01
C THR A 356 -1.18 26.96 -13.47
N ASN A 357 -0.81 25.74 -13.89
CA ASN A 357 -0.18 25.47 -15.18
C ASN A 357 -1.15 25.11 -16.32
N ASN A 358 -2.41 24.85 -16.00
CA ASN A 358 -3.40 24.35 -16.98
C ASN A 358 -3.58 25.24 -18.23
N ILE A 359 -3.25 26.54 -18.17
CA ILE A 359 -3.43 27.49 -19.28
C ILE A 359 -2.16 27.63 -20.13
N GLN A 360 -0.99 27.45 -19.52
CA GLN A 360 0.29 27.63 -20.22
C GLN A 360 0.51 26.52 -21.27
N LEU A 361 -0.17 25.39 -21.14
CA LEU A 361 -0.08 24.26 -22.05
C LEU A 361 -0.49 24.58 -23.49
N HIS A 362 -1.39 25.56 -23.71
CA HIS A 362 -1.90 25.88 -25.04
C HIS A 362 -0.88 26.58 -25.96
N ASN A 363 0.10 27.33 -25.40
CA ASN A 363 1.01 28.18 -26.18
C ASN A 363 2.51 27.80 -26.04
N LEU A 364 2.89 26.78 -25.28
CA LEU A 364 4.26 26.60 -24.82
C LEU A 364 4.86 25.21 -25.10
N TYR A 365 4.47 24.55 -26.19
CA TYR A 365 4.86 23.17 -26.51
C TYR A 365 6.36 22.90 -26.60
N ASN A 366 7.21 23.92 -26.69
CA ASN A 366 8.66 23.77 -26.84
C ASN A 366 9.49 24.56 -25.81
N LEU A 367 8.86 25.20 -24.83
CA LEU A 367 9.57 26.04 -23.86
C LEU A 367 10.02 25.21 -22.66
N LYS A 368 11.26 25.44 -22.23
CA LYS A 368 11.84 24.73 -21.09
C LYS A 368 11.22 25.18 -19.78
N SER A 369 10.90 24.24 -18.93
CA SER A 369 10.43 24.48 -17.57
C SER A 369 11.10 23.54 -16.59
N TYR A 370 11.49 24.06 -15.44
CA TYR A 370 12.01 23.31 -14.31
C TYR A 370 11.25 23.73 -13.06
N HIS A 371 10.92 22.77 -12.21
CA HIS A 371 10.24 23.06 -10.96
C HIS A 371 10.82 22.27 -9.78
N ILE A 372 10.80 22.88 -8.63
CA ILE A 372 11.05 22.27 -7.33
C ILE A 372 9.88 22.60 -6.42
N SER A 373 9.40 21.61 -5.69
CA SER A 373 8.32 21.80 -4.72
C SER A 373 8.67 21.15 -3.39
N ALA A 374 8.07 21.70 -2.33
CA ALA A 374 8.10 21.13 -1.00
C ALA A 374 6.70 21.19 -0.41
N ASP A 375 6.27 20.11 0.25
CA ASP A 375 4.99 20.08 0.94
C ASP A 375 5.12 19.43 2.34
N TYR A 376 4.35 19.97 3.27
CA TYR A 376 4.28 19.51 4.64
C TYR A 376 2.84 19.22 5.00
N ARG A 377 2.57 18.00 5.46
CA ARG A 377 1.25 17.55 5.89
C ARG A 377 1.27 17.13 7.35
N THR A 378 0.34 17.67 8.14
CA THR A 378 0.16 17.28 9.53
C THR A 378 -1.31 17.09 9.87
N THR A 379 -1.61 16.02 10.61
CA THR A 379 -2.95 15.70 11.10
C THR A 379 -2.96 15.88 12.63
N PHE A 380 -3.97 16.57 13.12
CA PHE A 380 -4.18 16.84 14.55
C PHE A 380 -5.63 16.56 14.93
N LYS A 381 -5.85 16.22 16.21
CA LYS A 381 -7.18 15.82 16.69
C LYS A 381 -7.86 14.80 15.77
N THR A 382 -7.10 13.81 15.31
CA THR A 382 -7.48 12.65 14.49
C THR A 382 -8.05 12.97 13.10
N PHE A 383 -8.94 13.96 12.99
CA PHE A 383 -9.70 14.22 11.75
C PHE A 383 -9.37 15.54 11.06
N ASN A 384 -8.49 16.35 11.62
CA ASN A 384 -8.14 17.64 11.07
C ASN A 384 -6.74 17.59 10.46
N THR A 385 -6.59 18.02 9.22
CA THR A 385 -5.31 18.01 8.52
C THR A 385 -5.01 19.39 7.96
N ILE A 386 -3.79 19.85 8.14
CA ILE A 386 -3.23 21.04 7.48
C ILE A 386 -2.19 20.57 6.47
N VAL A 387 -2.21 21.18 5.30
CA VAL A 387 -1.20 21.03 4.26
C VAL A 387 -0.62 22.41 3.95
N LEU A 388 0.70 22.50 3.95
CA LEU A 388 1.43 23.68 3.53
C LEU A 388 2.26 23.28 2.32
N GLY A 389 2.34 24.13 1.31
CA GLY A 389 3.10 23.89 0.10
C GLY A 389 3.87 25.12 -0.35
N PHE A 390 4.99 24.86 -0.99
CA PHE A 390 5.77 25.86 -1.70
C PHE A 390 6.28 25.24 -3.00
N SER A 391 6.18 25.98 -4.10
CA SER A 391 6.76 25.60 -5.38
C SER A 391 7.48 26.79 -6.02
N LEU A 392 8.63 26.50 -6.59
CA LEU A 392 9.40 27.41 -7.42
C LEU A 392 9.51 26.78 -8.80
N SER A 393 9.03 27.47 -9.81
CA SER A 393 9.14 27.05 -11.20
C SER A 393 9.87 28.13 -12.01
N GLN A 394 10.78 27.71 -12.87
CA GLN A 394 11.39 28.56 -13.87
C GLN A 394 10.82 28.17 -15.24
N HIS A 395 10.18 29.11 -15.91
CA HIS A 395 9.57 28.89 -17.23
C HIS A 395 10.24 29.77 -18.27
N GLU A 396 10.55 29.20 -19.41
CA GLU A 396 10.81 29.95 -20.63
C GLU A 396 9.44 30.34 -21.21
N TYR A 397 9.07 31.61 -21.21
CA TYR A 397 7.76 32.10 -21.67
C TYR A 397 7.83 32.84 -23.01
N LEU A 398 9.02 33.18 -23.45
CA LEU A 398 9.38 33.63 -24.81
C LEU A 398 10.72 32.94 -25.16
N PRO A 399 11.05 32.75 -26.43
CA PRO A 399 12.32 32.15 -26.82
C PRO A 399 13.53 32.83 -26.14
N LYS A 400 14.26 32.07 -25.32
CA LYS A 400 15.43 32.53 -24.51
C LYS A 400 15.11 33.52 -23.40
N VAL A 401 13.84 33.78 -23.07
CA VAL A 401 13.43 34.62 -21.97
C VAL A 401 12.79 33.79 -20.89
N THR A 402 13.39 33.74 -19.71
CA THR A 402 12.90 32.99 -18.56
C THR A 402 12.35 33.87 -17.47
N GLY A 403 11.31 33.40 -16.82
CA GLY A 403 10.75 33.98 -15.59
C GLY A 403 10.57 32.92 -14.52
N ASN A 404 10.48 33.36 -13.28
CA ASN A 404 10.21 32.51 -12.14
C ASN A 404 8.78 32.72 -11.64
N GLU A 405 8.13 31.61 -11.29
CA GLU A 405 6.85 31.54 -10.60
C GLU A 405 7.08 30.98 -9.20
N TYR A 406 6.49 31.60 -8.20
CA TYR A 406 6.51 31.18 -6.80
C TYR A 406 5.07 30.91 -6.38
N ILE A 407 4.78 29.68 -5.91
CA ILE A 407 3.45 29.32 -5.43
C ILE A 407 3.53 28.99 -3.95
N PHE A 408 2.68 29.65 -3.16
CA PHE A 408 2.46 29.36 -1.75
C PHE A 408 1.08 28.76 -1.59
N SER A 409 1.01 27.57 -0.99
CA SER A 409 -0.23 26.82 -0.81
C SER A 409 -0.53 26.60 0.67
N ILE A 410 -1.77 26.77 1.05
CA ILE A 410 -2.32 26.36 2.34
C ILE A 410 -3.63 25.61 2.14
N GLY A 411 -3.77 24.49 2.83
CA GLY A 411 -4.98 23.70 2.81
C GLY A 411 -5.39 23.23 4.20
N TYR A 412 -6.69 23.21 4.45
CA TYR A 412 -7.29 22.62 5.62
C TYR A 412 -8.33 21.56 5.21
N GLN A 413 -8.31 20.43 5.88
CA GLN A 413 -9.21 19.33 5.63
C GLN A 413 -9.77 18.79 6.95
N ARG A 414 -11.08 18.55 6.99
CA ARG A 414 -11.75 17.88 8.12
C ARG A 414 -12.53 16.67 7.62
N ARG A 415 -12.34 15.53 8.31
CA ARG A 415 -13.14 14.31 8.13
C ARG A 415 -14.24 14.26 9.18
N PHE A 416 -15.42 13.67 8.85
CA PHE A 416 -16.57 13.50 9.74
C PHE A 416 -17.54 12.42 9.28
#